data_b08d8d2ea9ec5266edb7e3017262cf9a
#
_entry.id   b08d8d2ea9ec5266edb7e3017262cf9a
#
_cell.length_a   1.000
_cell.length_b   1.000
_cell.length_c   1.000
_cell.angle_alpha   90.00
_cell.angle_beta   90.00
_cell.angle_gamma   90.00
#
_symmetry.space_group_name_H-M   'P 1'
#
loop_
_entity.id
_entity.type
_entity.pdbx_description
1 polymer ?
#
loop_
_entity_poly.entity_id
_entity_poly.type
_entity_poly.pdbx_seq_one_letter_code
_entity_poly.pdbx_strand_id
1 'polypeptide(L)'
;MASVIFHAFHQIAEKGSMKLFRSHRPEYVDGGQMRDFVYVKDVIEVCMFLMHHRKNSGIYNLGSGTARSFLDLANATFNAMGKEPSIEFVDTPADIRDKYQYFTEANMSKLKSIGYDKAFHTLEEGVGDYGTNYLLPGAKCY
;
A
#
# COMPACT_ATOMS: atom_id res chain seq x y z
N MET A 1 -4.70 13.14 4.55
CA MET A 1 -3.60 12.75 3.64
C MET A 1 -4.15 11.66 2.73
N ALA A 2 -4.11 11.84 1.41
CA ALA A 2 -4.58 10.82 0.48
C ALA A 2 -3.58 9.65 0.38
N SER A 3 -4.07 8.46 -0.03
CA SER A 3 -3.23 7.28 -0.18
C SER A 3 -2.23 7.42 -1.33
N VAL A 4 -1.14 6.67 -1.28
CA VAL A 4 -0.15 6.62 -2.38
C VAL A 4 -0.81 6.17 -3.68
N ILE A 5 -1.74 5.21 -3.62
CA ILE A 5 -2.48 4.70 -4.79
C ILE A 5 -3.35 5.80 -5.40
N PHE A 6 -4.01 6.63 -4.58
CA PHE A 6 -4.78 7.78 -5.05
C PHE A 6 -3.91 8.75 -5.86
N HIS A 7 -2.74 9.10 -5.34
CA HIS A 7 -1.79 9.98 -6.05
C HIS A 7 -1.23 9.33 -7.31
N ALA A 8 -0.89 8.04 -7.27
CA ALA A 8 -0.43 7.26 -8.42
C ALA A 8 -1.48 7.27 -9.54
N PHE A 9 -2.73 6.96 -9.19
CA PHE A 9 -3.85 6.94 -10.13
C PHE A 9 -3.99 8.27 -10.88
N HIS A 10 -3.99 9.40 -10.14
CA HIS A 10 -4.11 10.72 -10.74
C HIS A 10 -2.91 11.08 -11.62
N GLN A 11 -1.67 10.78 -11.18
CA GLN A 11 -0.48 10.99 -12.02
C GLN A 11 -0.58 10.22 -13.34
N ILE A 12 -0.96 8.94 -13.27
CA ILE A 12 -1.09 8.08 -14.44
C ILE A 12 -2.25 8.56 -15.34
N ALA A 13 -3.37 9.00 -14.76
CA ALA A 13 -4.49 9.53 -15.52
C ALA A 13 -4.13 10.81 -16.30
N GLU A 14 -3.42 11.73 -15.67
CA GLU A 14 -3.08 13.04 -16.21
C GLU A 14 -1.87 13.02 -17.15
N LYS A 15 -0.83 12.24 -16.79
CA LYS A 15 0.50 12.29 -17.46
C LYS A 15 0.87 11.01 -18.21
N GLY A 16 0.11 9.93 -18.01
CA GLY A 16 0.47 8.62 -18.55
C GLY A 16 1.68 7.97 -17.84
N SER A 17 2.28 8.63 -16.86
CA SER A 17 3.45 8.13 -16.13
C SER A 17 3.31 8.34 -14.62
N MET A 18 4.10 7.59 -13.83
CA MET A 18 4.19 7.74 -12.38
C MET A 18 5.64 7.99 -11.96
N LYS A 19 5.84 8.91 -11.00
CA LYS A 19 7.17 9.19 -10.44
C LYS A 19 7.42 8.37 -9.19
N LEU A 20 8.57 7.69 -9.16
CA LEU A 20 9.09 6.98 -7.99
C LEU A 20 10.44 7.56 -7.57
N PHE A 21 10.76 7.46 -6.30
CA PHE A 21 12.07 7.89 -5.79
C PHE A 21 13.16 6.88 -6.15
N ARG A 22 14.31 7.42 -6.57
CA ARG A 22 15.55 6.66 -6.65
C ARG A 22 15.99 6.20 -5.28
N SER A 23 16.66 5.05 -5.26
CA SER A 23 17.33 4.60 -4.05
C SER A 23 18.61 5.39 -3.81
N HIS A 24 18.88 5.73 -2.55
CA HIS A 24 20.18 6.25 -2.09
C HIS A 24 20.91 5.23 -1.21
N ARG A 25 20.45 3.97 -1.24
CA ARG A 25 21.06 2.84 -0.54
C ARG A 25 21.36 1.74 -1.54
N PRO A 26 22.59 1.16 -1.49
CA PRO A 26 23.02 0.14 -2.46
C PRO A 26 22.23 -1.18 -2.36
N GLU A 27 21.59 -1.43 -1.22
CA GLU A 27 20.79 -2.65 -0.99
C GLU A 27 19.43 -2.63 -1.69
N TYR A 28 18.99 -1.47 -2.19
CA TYR A 28 17.69 -1.30 -2.84
C TYR A 28 17.87 -0.73 -4.25
N VAL A 29 17.16 -1.30 -5.20
CA VAL A 29 17.02 -0.72 -6.54
C VAL A 29 16.11 0.51 -6.51
N ASP A 30 16.12 1.31 -7.56
CA ASP A 30 15.21 2.45 -7.71
C ASP A 30 13.74 1.99 -7.64
N GLY A 31 12.93 2.64 -6.82
CA GLY A 31 11.55 2.21 -6.54
C GLY A 31 11.41 0.95 -5.67
N GLY A 32 12.54 0.36 -5.25
CA GLY A 32 12.58 -0.88 -4.46
C GLY A 32 12.38 -0.67 -2.95
N GLN A 33 12.15 0.55 -2.50
CA GLN A 33 11.78 0.79 -1.10
C GLN A 33 10.47 0.08 -0.80
N MET A 34 10.37 -0.57 0.38
CA MET A 34 9.29 -1.49 0.71
C MET A 34 8.38 -0.95 1.81
N ARG A 35 7.10 -1.22 1.67
CA ARG A 35 6.07 -0.92 2.67
C ARG A 35 5.11 -2.09 2.82
N ASP A 36 4.59 -2.24 4.02
CA ASP A 36 3.44 -3.09 4.26
C ASP A 36 2.18 -2.31 3.87
N PHE A 37 1.76 -2.48 2.63
CA PHE A 37 0.54 -1.87 2.12
C PHE A 37 -0.67 -2.69 2.61
N VAL A 38 -1.56 -2.05 3.35
CA VAL A 38 -2.77 -2.68 3.86
C VAL A 38 -4.01 -2.10 3.19
N TYR A 39 -4.93 -2.98 2.78
CA TYR A 39 -6.17 -2.55 2.17
C TYR A 39 -7.21 -2.18 3.25
N VAL A 40 -7.96 -1.09 3.03
CA VAL A 40 -8.88 -0.55 4.05
C VAL A 40 -9.97 -1.53 4.47
N LYS A 41 -10.45 -2.40 3.56
CA LYS A 41 -11.45 -3.42 3.90
C LYS A 41 -10.90 -4.45 4.89
N ASP A 42 -9.61 -4.81 4.78
CA ASP A 42 -8.95 -5.70 5.75
C ASP A 42 -8.85 -5.05 7.12
N VAL A 43 -8.56 -3.74 7.16
CA VAL A 43 -8.56 -2.97 8.42
C VAL A 43 -9.94 -3.02 9.08
N ILE A 44 -11.01 -2.83 8.31
CA ILE A 44 -12.39 -2.91 8.80
C ILE A 44 -12.70 -4.31 9.34
N GLU A 45 -12.29 -5.37 8.63
CA GLU A 45 -12.50 -6.77 9.06
C GLU A 45 -11.81 -7.05 10.41
N VAL A 46 -10.57 -6.56 10.60
CA VAL A 46 -9.88 -6.70 11.89
C VAL A 46 -10.59 -5.91 13.00
N CYS A 47 -11.05 -4.69 12.70
CA CYS A 47 -11.83 -3.90 13.67
C CYS A 47 -13.11 -4.64 14.09
N MET A 48 -13.85 -5.19 13.13
CA MET A 48 -15.06 -5.98 13.41
C MET A 48 -14.75 -7.23 14.24
N PHE A 49 -13.66 -7.95 13.91
CA PHE A 49 -13.20 -9.09 14.69
C PHE A 49 -12.95 -8.69 16.16
N LEU A 50 -12.19 -7.63 16.39
CA LEU A 50 -11.85 -7.16 17.75
C LEU A 50 -13.06 -6.66 18.52
N MET A 51 -14.06 -6.04 17.86
CA MET A 51 -15.32 -5.64 18.47
C MET A 51 -16.13 -6.83 19.00
N HIS A 52 -16.09 -7.96 18.32
CA HIS A 52 -16.76 -9.20 18.73
C HIS A 52 -15.93 -10.02 19.75
N HIS A 53 -14.63 -9.79 19.86
CA HIS A 53 -13.72 -10.52 20.75
C HIS A 53 -13.16 -9.64 21.87
N ARG A 54 -14.01 -8.92 22.59
CA ARG A 54 -13.66 -7.88 23.58
C ARG A 54 -12.71 -8.32 24.71
N LYS A 55 -12.69 -9.62 25.05
CA LYS A 55 -11.77 -10.19 26.06
C LYS A 55 -10.29 -10.08 25.66
N ASN A 56 -10.00 -9.80 24.39
CA ASN A 56 -8.67 -9.65 23.85
C ASN A 56 -8.28 -8.18 23.68
N SER A 57 -8.73 -7.29 24.55
CA SER A 57 -8.38 -5.87 24.50
C SER A 57 -6.86 -5.66 24.60
N GLY A 58 -6.32 -4.73 23.80
CA GLY A 58 -4.90 -4.44 23.77
C GLY A 58 -4.47 -3.65 22.53
N ILE A 59 -3.17 -3.46 22.40
CA ILE A 59 -2.55 -2.84 21.23
C ILE A 59 -2.08 -3.95 20.27
N TYR A 60 -2.45 -3.85 19.01
CA TYR A 60 -2.11 -4.79 17.96
C TYR A 60 -1.48 -4.05 16.78
N ASN A 61 -0.41 -4.62 16.20
CA ASN A 61 0.03 -4.18 14.89
C ASN A 61 -0.97 -4.64 13.84
N LEU A 62 -1.19 -3.80 12.83
CA LEU A 62 -2.06 -4.07 11.71
C LEU A 62 -1.40 -3.66 10.41
N GLY A 63 -1.16 -4.62 9.56
CA GLY A 63 -0.64 -4.54 8.21
C GLY A 63 -1.09 -5.78 7.45
N SER A 64 -0.56 -6.03 6.28
CA SER A 64 -0.73 -7.30 5.58
C SER A 64 0.21 -8.39 6.11
N GLY A 65 1.32 -7.98 6.74
CA GLY A 65 2.42 -8.84 7.16
C GLY A 65 3.32 -9.25 5.98
N THR A 66 3.24 -8.55 4.86
CA THR A 66 4.05 -8.78 3.67
C THR A 66 4.43 -7.44 3.03
N ALA A 67 5.69 -7.05 3.21
CA ALA A 67 6.20 -5.82 2.60
C ALA A 67 6.31 -5.96 1.08
N ARG A 68 5.88 -4.93 0.34
CA ARG A 68 5.93 -4.85 -1.12
C ARG A 68 6.61 -3.55 -1.54
N SER A 69 7.24 -3.55 -2.70
CA SER A 69 7.95 -2.37 -3.21
C SER A 69 6.99 -1.31 -3.77
N PHE A 70 7.47 -0.07 -3.84
CA PHE A 70 6.74 0.98 -4.57
C PHE A 70 6.67 0.69 -6.07
N LEU A 71 7.61 -0.08 -6.59
CA LEU A 71 7.58 -0.55 -7.97
C LEU A 71 6.42 -1.53 -8.20
N ASP A 72 6.20 -2.47 -7.27
CA ASP A 72 5.04 -3.38 -7.31
C ASP A 72 3.72 -2.58 -7.26
N LEU A 73 3.64 -1.59 -6.37
CA LEU A 73 2.46 -0.73 -6.26
C LEU A 73 2.20 0.04 -7.56
N ALA A 74 3.23 0.60 -8.17
CA ALA A 74 3.11 1.30 -9.45
C ALA A 74 2.57 0.36 -10.54
N ASN A 75 3.18 -0.81 -10.70
CA ASN A 75 2.76 -1.82 -11.68
C ASN A 75 1.31 -2.27 -11.43
N ALA A 76 0.93 -2.55 -10.19
CA ALA A 76 -0.45 -2.90 -9.82
C ALA A 76 -1.44 -1.78 -10.19
N THR A 77 -1.04 -0.50 -10.01
CA THR A 77 -1.89 0.65 -10.35
C THR A 77 -2.06 0.78 -11.87
N PHE A 78 -0.97 0.65 -12.65
CA PHE A 78 -1.04 0.64 -14.12
C PHE A 78 -1.94 -0.49 -14.63
N ASN A 79 -1.79 -1.70 -14.08
CA ASN A 79 -2.62 -2.85 -14.43
C ASN A 79 -4.11 -2.61 -14.13
N ALA A 80 -4.44 -2.04 -12.95
CA ALA A 80 -5.80 -1.70 -12.59
C ALA A 80 -6.44 -0.66 -13.52
N MET A 81 -5.61 0.19 -14.15
CA MET A 81 -6.04 1.20 -15.13
C MET A 81 -6.02 0.68 -16.59
N GLY A 82 -5.60 -0.57 -16.82
CA GLY A 82 -5.45 -1.12 -18.18
C GLY A 82 -4.41 -0.39 -19.03
N LYS A 83 -3.35 0.14 -18.38
CA LYS A 83 -2.26 0.89 -19.04
C LYS A 83 -0.93 0.18 -18.92
N GLU A 84 -0.07 0.37 -19.92
CA GLU A 84 1.32 -0.10 -19.87
C GLU A 84 2.12 0.72 -18.84
N PRO A 85 2.99 0.08 -18.02
CA PRO A 85 3.81 0.76 -17.05
C PRO A 85 4.76 1.79 -17.68
N SER A 86 4.71 3.03 -17.17
CA SER A 86 5.61 4.12 -17.52
C SER A 86 6.08 4.81 -16.25
N ILE A 87 7.27 4.45 -15.76
CA ILE A 87 7.80 4.88 -14.47
C ILE A 87 9.00 5.80 -14.69
N GLU A 88 8.93 6.97 -14.07
CA GLU A 88 9.98 7.98 -14.07
C GLU A 88 10.65 8.01 -12.68
N PHE A 89 11.96 7.80 -12.63
CA PHE A 89 12.70 7.85 -11.36
C PHE A 89 13.24 9.24 -11.10
N VAL A 90 12.92 9.79 -9.92
CA VAL A 90 13.34 11.11 -9.46
C VAL A 90 14.14 11.00 -8.16
N ASP A 91 15.05 11.95 -7.91
CA ASP A 91 15.82 11.93 -6.68
C ASP A 91 14.94 12.19 -5.46
N THR A 92 15.22 11.47 -4.38
CA THR A 92 14.56 11.74 -3.08
C THR A 92 14.98 13.14 -2.61
N PRO A 93 14.03 14.02 -2.22
CA PRO A 93 14.35 15.33 -1.69
C PRO A 93 15.35 15.26 -0.53
N ALA A 94 16.32 16.20 -0.52
CA ALA A 94 17.45 16.15 0.42
C ALA A 94 17.02 16.24 1.89
N ASP A 95 15.94 16.99 2.18
CA ASP A 95 15.38 17.19 3.52
C ASP A 95 14.76 15.94 4.16
N ILE A 96 14.34 14.98 3.33
CA ILE A 96 13.76 13.72 3.80
C ILE A 96 14.67 12.50 3.60
N ARG A 97 15.73 12.63 2.81
CA ARG A 97 16.59 11.52 2.38
C ARG A 97 17.15 10.70 3.54
N ASP A 98 17.70 11.36 4.55
CA ASP A 98 18.32 10.70 5.70
C ASP A 98 17.31 10.06 6.65
N LYS A 99 16.05 10.51 6.61
CA LYS A 99 14.95 10.00 7.44
C LYS A 99 14.03 9.05 6.68
N TYR A 100 14.30 8.82 5.39
CA TYR A 100 13.43 8.02 4.55
C TYR A 100 13.51 6.55 4.96
N GLN A 101 12.37 6.00 5.35
CA GLN A 101 12.28 4.59 5.70
C GLN A 101 12.32 3.72 4.44
N TYR A 102 13.22 2.75 4.41
CA TYR A 102 13.37 1.83 3.27
C TYR A 102 12.56 0.55 3.41
N PHE A 103 12.22 0.18 4.63
CA PHE A 103 11.46 -1.03 4.91
C PHE A 103 10.49 -0.84 6.07
N THR A 104 9.25 -1.28 5.91
CA THR A 104 8.28 -1.45 7.01
C THR A 104 7.44 -2.68 6.75
N GLU A 105 7.28 -3.52 7.76
CA GLU A 105 6.42 -4.70 7.75
C GLU A 105 5.82 -4.91 9.14
N ALA A 106 4.53 -5.17 9.23
CA ALA A 106 3.85 -5.39 10.49
C ALA A 106 4.08 -6.83 10.98
N ASN A 107 4.49 -6.97 12.24
CA ASN A 107 4.47 -8.28 12.88
C ASN A 107 3.04 -8.62 13.32
N MET A 108 2.42 -9.54 12.60
CA MET A 108 1.03 -9.95 12.77
C MET A 108 0.84 -11.09 13.78
N SER A 109 1.90 -11.59 14.41
CA SER A 109 1.86 -12.78 15.28
C SER A 109 0.89 -12.63 16.45
N LYS A 110 0.84 -11.45 17.08
CA LYS A 110 -0.08 -11.17 18.20
C LYS A 110 -1.55 -11.20 17.77
N LEU A 111 -1.89 -10.65 16.61
CA LEU A 111 -3.26 -10.70 16.08
C LEU A 111 -3.68 -12.12 15.74
N LYS A 112 -2.77 -12.88 15.11
CA LYS A 112 -2.99 -14.31 14.80
C LYS A 112 -3.16 -15.16 16.06
N SER A 113 -2.40 -14.87 17.14
CA SER A 113 -2.46 -15.64 18.39
C SER A 113 -3.80 -15.54 19.12
N ILE A 114 -4.61 -14.53 18.84
CA ILE A 114 -5.97 -14.38 19.40
C ILE A 114 -7.07 -14.93 18.48
N GLY A 115 -6.69 -15.62 17.39
CA GLY A 115 -7.62 -16.33 16.51
C GLY A 115 -8.03 -15.56 15.26
N TYR A 116 -7.36 -14.46 14.90
CA TYR A 116 -7.60 -13.84 13.59
C TYR A 116 -6.81 -14.60 12.52
N ASP A 117 -7.52 -15.37 11.70
CA ASP A 117 -6.97 -16.28 10.68
C ASP A 117 -7.38 -15.91 9.24
N LYS A 118 -8.15 -14.84 9.06
CA LYS A 118 -8.51 -14.36 7.73
C LYS A 118 -7.28 -13.92 6.95
N ALA A 119 -7.21 -14.31 5.68
CA ALA A 119 -6.20 -13.81 4.76
C ALA A 119 -6.46 -12.32 4.43
N PHE A 120 -5.38 -11.55 4.34
CA PHE A 120 -5.43 -10.18 3.84
C PHE A 120 -5.41 -10.19 2.31
N HIS A 121 -6.03 -9.18 1.69
CA HIS A 121 -5.91 -8.98 0.26
C HIS A 121 -4.45 -8.78 -0.15
N THR A 122 -4.09 -9.32 -1.28
CA THR A 122 -2.81 -8.98 -1.92
C THR A 122 -2.79 -7.52 -2.35
N LEU A 123 -1.61 -6.98 -2.62
CA LEU A 123 -1.47 -5.62 -3.14
C LEU A 123 -2.30 -5.44 -4.42
N GLU A 124 -2.21 -6.41 -5.32
CA GLU A 124 -2.89 -6.41 -6.63
C GLU A 124 -4.42 -6.42 -6.48
N GLU A 125 -4.95 -7.24 -5.56
CA GLU A 125 -6.38 -7.30 -5.28
C GLU A 125 -6.90 -6.00 -4.68
N GLY A 126 -6.21 -5.46 -3.67
CA GLY A 126 -6.60 -4.21 -3.01
C GLY A 126 -6.52 -3.00 -3.95
N VAL A 127 -5.44 -2.90 -4.74
CA VAL A 127 -5.28 -1.83 -5.75
C VAL A 127 -6.31 -1.97 -6.86
N GLY A 128 -6.55 -3.21 -7.33
CA GLY A 128 -7.54 -3.50 -8.36
C GLY A 128 -8.95 -3.10 -7.94
N ASP A 129 -9.38 -3.51 -6.76
CA ASP A 129 -10.72 -3.15 -6.23
C ASP A 129 -10.85 -1.63 -6.03
N TYR A 130 -9.84 -0.98 -5.42
CA TYR A 130 -9.87 0.46 -5.19
C TYR A 130 -9.86 1.25 -6.50
N GLY A 131 -9.01 0.86 -7.45
CA GLY A 131 -8.92 1.51 -8.76
C GLY A 131 -10.21 1.38 -9.57
N THR A 132 -10.71 0.16 -9.71
CA THR A 132 -11.86 -0.15 -10.57
C THR A 132 -13.18 0.34 -9.98
N ASN A 133 -13.41 0.15 -8.69
CA ASN A 133 -14.72 0.40 -8.09
C ASN A 133 -14.87 1.79 -7.48
N TYR A 134 -13.75 2.49 -7.19
CA TYR A 134 -13.80 3.79 -6.50
C TYR A 134 -13.16 4.93 -7.30
N LEU A 135 -11.99 4.71 -7.94
CA LEU A 135 -11.28 5.78 -8.62
C LEU A 135 -11.75 5.98 -10.07
N LEU A 136 -11.91 4.90 -10.86
CA LEU A 136 -12.38 4.99 -12.25
C LEU A 136 -13.80 5.58 -12.38
N PRO A 137 -14.78 5.25 -11.50
CA PRO A 137 -16.12 5.84 -11.56
C PRO A 137 -16.20 7.31 -11.13
N GLY A 138 -15.07 7.97 -10.83
CA GLY A 138 -15.01 9.39 -10.45
C GLY A 138 -15.01 9.61 -8.93
N ALA A 139 -14.22 8.82 -8.19
CA ALA A 139 -13.94 8.99 -6.76
C ALA A 139 -15.20 9.30 -5.92
N LYS A 140 -16.20 8.44 -6.00
CA LYS A 140 -17.35 8.55 -5.11
C LYS A 140 -16.89 8.26 -3.68
N CYS A 141 -16.70 9.31 -2.89
CA CYS A 141 -16.64 9.22 -1.44
C CYS A 141 -18.06 8.94 -0.93
N TYR A 142 -18.22 7.92 -0.12
CA TYR A 142 -19.45 7.67 0.63
C TYR A 142 -19.38 8.42 1.95
#